data_30d9f83fc3b3270b812c97c1048e5c9b
#
_entry.id   30d9f83fc3b3270b812c97c1048e5c9b
#
_cell.length_a   1.000
_cell.length_b   1.000
_cell.length_c   1.000
_cell.angle_alpha   90.00
_cell.angle_beta   90.00
_cell.angle_gamma   90.00
#
_symmetry.space_group_name_H-M   'P 1'
#
loop_
_entity.id
_entity.type
_entity.pdbx_description
1 polymer ?
#
loop_
_entity_poly.entity_id
_entity_poly.type
_entity_poly.pdbx_seq_one_letter_code
_entity_poly.pdbx_strand_id
1 'polypeptide(L)'
;MKQDKQAGGLAGIYQATSRGFGFLVPEDGGGREDDWFIPPRAEGGAWHGDRVLARPEDEGGEEGRRRTARITAVVERANKTVTGVLVRHNRGLWLRPDSDRLPSPIQVLTKRKGVRAGDRAAVAMTSFGSAKHPPMGTLREVFGPAGDRESAVAALLYQYEIDREFPDAVMLEAKAAPQAVEESAVAGRLDLRDKVMITIDGASSKDLDDAVSLERDGRGCWVLGVHIADVSHYVRPGSALDLEAWERGTSVYFADQVVPMLPRELSNGICSLNPRVDRLALSCVMTLTPEGEVVDHTIAKSVIRTTERMTYEDCNALLAHSDPALAERYARILPML
;
A
#
# COMPACT_ATOMS: atom_id res chain seq x y z
N MET A 1 -26.37 9.91 -19.09
CA MET A 1 -25.96 11.32 -19.24
C MET A 1 -25.29 11.45 -20.60
N LYS A 2 -25.82 12.32 -21.47
CA LYS A 2 -25.32 12.48 -22.84
C LYS A 2 -23.96 13.14 -22.85
N GLN A 3 -23.02 12.52 -23.56
CA GLN A 3 -21.71 13.07 -23.89
C GLN A 3 -21.88 14.35 -24.68
N ASP A 4 -21.44 15.48 -24.13
CA ASP A 4 -21.16 16.68 -24.92
C ASP A 4 -19.85 16.45 -25.68
N LYS A 5 -19.95 15.86 -26.88
CA LYS A 5 -18.93 15.95 -27.90
C LYS A 5 -19.00 17.36 -28.50
N GLN A 6 -18.40 18.35 -27.88
CA GLN A 6 -18.11 19.64 -28.49
C GLN A 6 -16.62 19.74 -28.84
N ALA A 7 -16.40 19.84 -30.15
CA ALA A 7 -15.23 20.36 -30.87
C ALA A 7 -13.85 19.94 -30.30
N GLY A 8 -13.31 18.82 -30.78
CA GLY A 8 -11.84 18.63 -30.91
C GLY A 8 -10.96 18.77 -29.67
N GLY A 9 -11.49 18.72 -28.47
CA GLY A 9 -10.75 18.88 -27.21
C GLY A 9 -10.27 17.53 -26.67
N LEU A 10 -9.00 17.46 -26.26
CA LEU A 10 -8.42 16.33 -25.54
C LEU A 10 -8.74 16.47 -24.05
N ALA A 11 -9.20 15.38 -23.41
CA ALA A 11 -9.34 15.27 -21.97
C ALA A 11 -8.30 14.28 -21.43
N GLY A 12 -7.70 14.58 -20.27
CA GLY A 12 -6.71 13.68 -19.68
C GLY A 12 -6.11 14.23 -18.39
N ILE A 13 -5.15 13.50 -17.88
CA ILE A 13 -4.38 13.86 -16.68
C ILE A 13 -3.06 14.54 -17.07
N TYR A 14 -2.82 15.72 -16.54
CA TYR A 14 -1.56 16.43 -16.76
C TYR A 14 -0.45 15.91 -15.87
N GLN A 15 0.61 15.39 -16.47
CA GLN A 15 1.82 14.95 -15.78
C GLN A 15 2.94 15.96 -15.98
N ALA A 16 3.13 16.86 -15.00
CA ALA A 16 4.26 17.78 -15.00
C ALA A 16 5.58 17.06 -14.73
N THR A 17 6.66 17.62 -15.26
CA THR A 17 8.04 17.23 -14.93
C THR A 17 8.74 18.34 -14.16
N SER A 18 9.82 18.02 -13.46
CA SER A 18 10.68 19.00 -12.79
C SER A 18 11.40 19.97 -13.76
N ARG A 19 11.37 19.66 -15.08
CA ARG A 19 12.03 20.45 -16.15
C ARG A 19 11.14 21.54 -16.75
N GLY A 20 9.91 21.73 -16.24
CA GLY A 20 8.99 22.78 -16.67
C GLY A 20 8.20 22.48 -17.97
N PHE A 21 8.16 21.24 -18.40
CA PHE A 21 7.24 20.72 -19.42
C PHE A 21 6.43 19.57 -18.83
N GLY A 22 5.46 19.04 -19.54
CA GLY A 22 4.70 17.89 -19.09
C GLY A 22 4.09 17.09 -20.23
N PHE A 23 3.24 16.17 -19.86
CA PHE A 23 2.48 15.31 -20.77
C PHE A 23 1.02 15.30 -20.37
N LEU A 24 0.13 15.27 -21.33
CA LEU A 24 -1.26 14.93 -21.14
C LEU A 24 -1.44 13.45 -21.45
N VAL A 25 -1.81 12.69 -20.43
CA VAL A 25 -2.16 11.26 -20.55
C VAL A 25 -3.66 11.19 -20.81
N PRO A 26 -4.12 10.68 -21.96
CA PRO A 26 -5.55 10.59 -22.29
C PRO A 26 -6.31 9.69 -21.29
N GLU A 27 -7.60 10.01 -21.02
CA GLU A 27 -8.46 9.20 -20.14
C GLU A 27 -8.85 7.85 -20.74
N ASP A 28 -8.93 7.78 -22.06
CA ASP A 28 -9.38 6.57 -22.77
C ASP A 28 -8.33 5.43 -22.77
N GLY A 29 -7.20 5.63 -22.10
CA GLY A 29 -6.12 4.67 -21.97
C GLY A 29 -5.35 4.50 -23.28
N GLY A 30 -4.06 4.31 -23.18
CA GLY A 30 -3.15 4.09 -24.29
C GLY A 30 -1.75 3.84 -23.74
N GLY A 31 -0.80 3.49 -24.63
CA GLY A 31 0.60 3.44 -24.28
C GLY A 31 1.19 4.84 -24.14
N ARG A 32 2.46 4.92 -23.74
CA ARG A 32 3.19 6.21 -23.68
C ARG A 32 3.30 6.90 -25.05
N GLU A 33 3.08 6.21 -26.12
CA GLU A 33 3.01 6.73 -27.49
C GLU A 33 1.77 7.62 -27.73
N ASP A 34 0.74 7.46 -26.92
CA ASP A 34 -0.50 8.25 -27.01
C ASP A 34 -0.45 9.55 -26.20
N ASP A 35 0.58 9.74 -25.38
CA ASP A 35 0.75 10.93 -24.56
C ASP A 35 1.03 12.17 -25.43
N TRP A 36 0.35 13.27 -25.10
CA TRP A 36 0.56 14.55 -25.76
C TRP A 36 1.59 15.39 -24.99
N PHE A 37 2.60 15.85 -25.69
CA PHE A 37 3.60 16.73 -25.09
C PHE A 37 3.01 18.12 -24.84
N ILE A 38 3.14 18.60 -23.62
CA ILE A 38 2.75 19.96 -23.21
C ILE A 38 4.04 20.78 -23.02
N PRO A 39 4.35 21.67 -23.98
CA PRO A 39 5.55 22.47 -23.88
C PRO A 39 5.49 23.48 -22.74
N PRO A 40 6.63 24.05 -22.31
CA PRO A 40 6.68 25.10 -21.29
C PRO A 40 5.76 26.27 -21.67
N ARG A 41 5.01 26.79 -20.69
CA ARG A 41 4.00 27.88 -20.83
C ARG A 41 2.72 27.48 -21.58
N ALA A 42 2.56 26.19 -21.93
CA ALA A 42 1.32 25.65 -22.48
C ALA A 42 0.45 24.92 -21.44
N GLU A 43 0.89 24.88 -20.16
CA GLU A 43 0.25 24.21 -19.05
C GLU A 43 -1.06 24.89 -18.56
N GLY A 44 -1.37 26.11 -19.01
CA GLY A 44 -2.62 26.79 -18.69
C GLY A 44 -2.93 26.94 -17.17
N GLY A 45 -1.88 26.94 -16.32
CA GLY A 45 -2.02 26.96 -14.86
C GLY A 45 -2.40 25.61 -14.24
N ALA A 46 -2.33 24.52 -14.99
CA ALA A 46 -2.47 23.15 -14.47
C ALA A 46 -1.24 22.74 -13.66
N TRP A 47 -1.49 21.92 -12.64
CA TRP A 47 -0.47 21.30 -11.81
C TRP A 47 -0.40 19.80 -12.09
N HIS A 48 0.67 19.17 -11.66
CA HIS A 48 0.83 17.71 -11.77
C HIS A 48 -0.36 16.97 -11.19
N GLY A 49 -0.92 16.03 -11.95
CA GLY A 49 -2.08 15.22 -11.56
C GLY A 49 -3.44 15.84 -11.87
N ASP A 50 -3.51 17.13 -12.24
CA ASP A 50 -4.79 17.78 -12.55
C ASP A 50 -5.46 17.12 -13.76
N ARG A 51 -6.77 16.97 -13.69
CA ARG A 51 -7.61 16.62 -14.81
C ARG A 51 -7.87 17.86 -15.66
N VAL A 52 -7.58 17.80 -16.94
CA VAL A 52 -7.54 18.96 -17.81
C VAL A 52 -8.22 18.74 -19.17
N LEU A 53 -8.61 19.84 -19.80
CA LEU A 53 -8.91 19.89 -21.21
C LEU A 53 -7.78 20.57 -21.96
N ALA A 54 -7.42 20.04 -23.12
CA ALA A 54 -6.38 20.59 -23.96
C ALA A 54 -6.82 20.64 -25.42
N ARG A 55 -6.19 21.50 -26.19
CA ARG A 55 -6.36 21.63 -27.63
C ARG A 55 -5.08 21.14 -28.31
N PRO A 56 -5.17 20.28 -29.34
CA PRO A 56 -4.03 19.97 -30.19
C PRO A 56 -3.42 21.24 -30.80
N GLU A 57 -2.09 21.33 -30.82
CA GLU A 57 -1.33 22.35 -31.54
C GLU A 57 -0.57 21.75 -32.72
N ASP A 58 -0.10 20.49 -32.59
CA ASP A 58 0.51 19.72 -33.66
C ASP A 58 0.15 18.23 -33.43
N GLU A 59 -0.56 17.62 -34.35
CA GLU A 59 -1.00 16.21 -34.25
C GLU A 59 0.13 15.22 -34.50
N GLY A 60 1.31 15.69 -34.90
CA GLY A 60 2.39 14.83 -35.35
C GLY A 60 1.99 14.13 -36.67
N GLY A 61 2.80 13.31 -37.21
CA GLY A 61 2.43 12.54 -38.42
C GLY A 61 3.60 12.26 -39.35
N GLU A 62 4.69 12.99 -39.16
CA GLU A 62 5.99 12.67 -39.77
C GLU A 62 6.83 11.87 -38.77
N GLU A 63 7.59 10.92 -39.22
CA GLU A 63 8.46 10.07 -38.41
C GLU A 63 9.29 10.87 -37.43
N GLY A 64 9.06 10.67 -36.11
CA GLY A 64 9.80 11.31 -35.00
C GLY A 64 9.21 12.62 -34.44
N ARG A 65 8.11 13.14 -34.98
CA ARG A 65 7.46 14.36 -34.48
C ARG A 65 6.43 14.04 -33.41
N ARG A 66 6.63 14.55 -32.17
CA ARG A 66 5.71 14.33 -31.05
C ARG A 66 4.44 15.16 -31.23
N ARG A 67 3.29 14.54 -30.91
CA ARG A 67 2.01 15.27 -30.77
C ARG A 67 2.15 16.33 -29.68
N THR A 68 1.75 17.57 -29.96
CA THR A 68 1.79 18.66 -28.98
C THR A 68 0.40 19.21 -28.72
N ALA A 69 0.14 19.62 -27.50
CA ALA A 69 -1.12 20.24 -27.12
C ALA A 69 -0.91 21.38 -26.11
N ARG A 70 -1.92 22.23 -25.99
CA ARG A 70 -2.00 23.31 -24.99
C ARG A 70 -3.19 23.06 -24.08
N ILE A 71 -2.97 23.12 -22.77
CA ILE A 71 -4.06 23.03 -21.79
C ILE A 71 -4.89 24.31 -21.85
N THR A 72 -6.19 24.14 -22.01
CA THR A 72 -7.17 25.22 -22.12
C THR A 72 -7.98 25.42 -20.84
N ALA A 73 -8.19 24.37 -20.06
CA ALA A 73 -8.90 24.44 -18.80
C ALA A 73 -8.45 23.33 -17.83
N VAL A 74 -8.49 23.64 -16.55
CA VAL A 74 -8.39 22.65 -15.47
C VAL A 74 -9.82 22.29 -15.05
N VAL A 75 -10.17 21.02 -15.20
CA VAL A 75 -11.50 20.48 -14.86
C VAL A 75 -11.56 20.11 -13.39
N GLU A 76 -10.51 19.46 -12.90
CA GLU A 76 -10.40 19.03 -11.51
C GLU A 76 -8.96 19.17 -11.00
N ARG A 77 -8.84 19.68 -9.77
CA ARG A 77 -7.55 19.81 -9.06
C ARG A 77 -7.23 18.54 -8.29
N ALA A 78 -6.08 17.93 -8.59
CA ALA A 78 -5.58 16.80 -7.82
C ALA A 78 -4.99 17.24 -6.48
N ASN A 79 -4.30 18.37 -6.44
CA ASN A 79 -3.53 18.81 -5.27
C ASN A 79 -4.32 19.84 -4.45
N LYS A 80 -5.45 19.42 -3.85
CA LYS A 80 -6.25 20.29 -2.96
C LYS A 80 -5.52 20.60 -1.66
N THR A 81 -4.66 19.68 -1.21
CA THR A 81 -3.74 19.85 -0.09
C THR A 81 -2.33 19.48 -0.54
N VAL A 82 -1.36 20.23 -0.07
CA VAL A 82 0.07 20.02 -0.40
C VAL A 82 0.87 19.91 0.87
N THR A 83 1.70 18.86 0.98
CA THR A 83 2.67 18.69 2.05
C THR A 83 4.03 19.22 1.64
N GLY A 84 4.83 19.63 2.62
CA GLY A 84 6.16 20.16 2.38
C GLY A 84 6.80 20.76 3.63
N VAL A 85 7.88 21.48 3.42
CA VAL A 85 8.65 22.13 4.48
C VAL A 85 8.37 23.63 4.50
N LEU A 86 8.03 24.16 5.66
CA LEU A 86 7.81 25.59 5.88
C LEU A 86 9.14 26.33 5.79
N VAL A 87 9.17 27.40 5.02
CA VAL A 87 10.34 28.27 4.85
C VAL A 87 9.96 29.74 5.03
N ARG A 88 10.90 30.60 5.42
CA ARG A 88 10.69 32.05 5.45
C ARG A 88 11.16 32.67 4.14
N HIS A 89 10.29 33.47 3.53
CA HIS A 89 10.63 34.29 2.37
C HIS A 89 9.88 35.62 2.45
N ASN A 90 10.55 36.76 2.19
CA ASN A 90 9.97 38.09 2.18
C ASN A 90 9.06 38.43 3.38
N ARG A 91 9.51 38.15 4.62
CA ARG A 91 8.80 38.32 5.89
C ARG A 91 7.53 37.45 6.03
N GLY A 92 7.19 36.59 5.06
CA GLY A 92 6.08 35.67 5.07
C GLY A 92 6.50 34.24 5.37
N LEU A 93 5.50 33.39 5.63
CA LEU A 93 5.66 31.96 5.72
C LEU A 93 5.27 31.34 4.37
N TRP A 94 6.08 30.42 3.89
CA TRP A 94 5.92 29.76 2.60
C TRP A 94 6.12 28.27 2.77
N LEU A 95 5.52 27.47 1.90
CA LEU A 95 5.73 26.03 1.83
C LEU A 95 6.60 25.71 0.61
N ARG A 96 7.66 24.95 0.82
CA ARG A 96 8.37 24.26 -0.24
C ARG A 96 7.79 22.85 -0.32
N PRO A 97 7.03 22.53 -1.39
CA PRO A 97 6.42 21.20 -1.56
C PRO A 97 7.44 20.06 -1.50
N ASP A 98 7.01 18.87 -1.06
CA ASP A 98 7.83 17.66 -1.10
C ASP A 98 8.03 17.17 -2.53
N SER A 99 7.04 17.38 -3.40
CA SER A 99 7.12 17.03 -4.82
C SER A 99 7.76 18.18 -5.62
N ASP A 100 8.81 17.87 -6.38
CA ASP A 100 9.48 18.78 -7.33
C ASP A 100 8.66 19.03 -8.61
N ARG A 101 7.54 18.32 -8.79
CA ARG A 101 6.59 18.51 -9.90
C ARG A 101 5.55 19.59 -9.61
N LEU A 102 5.50 20.09 -8.39
CA LEU A 102 4.57 21.15 -7.98
C LEU A 102 5.25 22.53 -8.00
N PRO A 103 4.49 23.59 -8.27
CA PRO A 103 5.02 24.97 -8.18
C PRO A 103 5.54 25.27 -6.77
N SER A 104 6.68 25.93 -6.70
CA SER A 104 7.37 26.27 -5.45
C SER A 104 7.93 27.69 -5.51
N PRO A 105 7.87 28.48 -4.42
CA PRO A 105 7.18 28.19 -3.16
C PRO A 105 5.69 28.59 -3.17
N ILE A 106 4.91 28.01 -2.25
CA ILE A 106 3.49 28.31 -2.01
C ILE A 106 3.38 29.25 -0.80
N GLN A 107 2.68 30.36 -0.93
CA GLN A 107 2.44 31.28 0.18
C GLN A 107 1.49 30.65 1.23
N VAL A 108 1.87 30.70 2.51
CA VAL A 108 1.09 30.10 3.60
C VAL A 108 0.40 31.15 4.45
N LEU A 109 -0.92 31.04 4.54
CA LEU A 109 -1.74 31.85 5.43
C LEU A 109 -2.00 31.05 6.73
N THR A 110 -1.68 31.67 7.88
CA THR A 110 -1.95 31.06 9.18
C THR A 110 -2.12 32.11 10.27
N LYS A 111 -3.02 31.80 11.22
CA LYS A 111 -3.14 32.52 12.50
C LYS A 111 -2.58 31.67 13.66
N ARG A 112 -2.13 30.43 13.39
CA ARG A 112 -1.60 29.51 14.40
C ARG A 112 -0.28 30.05 14.93
N LYS A 113 -0.17 30.18 16.25
CA LYS A 113 1.08 30.56 16.93
C LYS A 113 2.02 29.36 17.06
N GLY A 114 3.32 29.61 17.17
CA GLY A 114 4.32 28.55 17.39
C GLY A 114 4.78 27.83 16.13
N VAL A 115 4.25 28.16 14.95
CA VAL A 115 4.69 27.59 13.68
C VAL A 115 6.07 28.11 13.30
N ARG A 116 6.98 27.23 12.95
CA ARG A 116 8.39 27.56 12.67
C ARG A 116 8.77 27.23 11.23
N ALA A 117 9.63 28.03 10.66
CA ALA A 117 10.35 27.63 9.45
C ALA A 117 11.24 26.40 9.79
N GLY A 118 11.29 25.43 8.90
CA GLY A 118 11.92 24.14 9.14
C GLY A 118 10.95 23.03 9.60
N ASP A 119 9.72 23.38 9.96
CA ASP A 119 8.69 22.37 10.23
C ASP A 119 8.11 21.82 8.94
N ARG A 120 7.75 20.53 8.95
CA ARG A 120 6.96 19.88 7.92
C ARG A 120 5.47 20.14 8.17
N ALA A 121 4.72 20.44 7.12
CA ALA A 121 3.32 20.84 7.25
C ALA A 121 2.47 20.45 6.04
N ALA A 122 1.16 20.48 6.22
CA ALA A 122 0.16 20.40 5.17
C ALA A 122 -0.57 21.73 5.01
N VAL A 123 -0.78 22.14 3.74
CA VAL A 123 -1.42 23.40 3.35
C VAL A 123 -2.56 23.11 2.39
N ALA A 124 -3.79 23.50 2.77
CA ALA A 124 -4.93 23.45 1.86
C ALA A 124 -4.89 24.63 0.89
N MET A 125 -4.93 24.35 -0.39
CA MET A 125 -4.84 25.34 -1.44
C MET A 125 -6.09 26.22 -1.50
N THR A 126 -5.88 27.52 -1.53
CA THR A 126 -6.93 28.54 -1.73
C THR A 126 -6.78 29.23 -3.07
N SER A 127 -5.58 29.23 -3.64
CA SER A 127 -5.28 29.74 -4.99
C SER A 127 -4.12 28.95 -5.59
N PHE A 128 -4.27 28.54 -6.84
CA PHE A 128 -3.27 27.80 -7.59
C PHE A 128 -2.25 28.69 -8.32
N GLY A 129 -2.34 30.00 -8.08
CA GLY A 129 -1.43 30.98 -8.67
C GLY A 129 -1.78 31.36 -10.09
N SER A 130 -1.03 32.32 -10.59
CA SER A 130 -1.09 32.83 -11.97
C SER A 130 0.27 33.42 -12.35
N ALA A 131 0.42 33.90 -13.57
CA ALA A 131 1.64 34.60 -13.99
C ALA A 131 1.98 35.83 -13.12
N LYS A 132 1.02 36.42 -12.41
CA LYS A 132 1.18 37.63 -11.59
C LYS A 132 1.16 37.37 -10.08
N HIS A 133 0.60 36.26 -9.66
CA HIS A 133 0.37 35.95 -8.24
C HIS A 133 0.88 34.53 -7.92
N PRO A 134 1.63 34.36 -6.83
CA PRO A 134 2.07 33.02 -6.41
C PRO A 134 0.88 32.17 -5.96
N PRO A 135 1.01 30.85 -5.97
CA PRO A 135 0.04 29.98 -5.34
C PRO A 135 -0.01 30.24 -3.84
N MET A 136 -1.19 30.03 -3.24
CA MET A 136 -1.46 30.37 -1.85
C MET A 136 -2.39 29.32 -1.21
N GLY A 137 -2.16 29.06 0.07
CA GLY A 137 -3.03 28.16 0.84
C GLY A 137 -3.03 28.46 2.33
N THR A 138 -3.95 27.80 3.03
CA THR A 138 -4.10 27.92 4.48
C THR A 138 -3.45 26.73 5.16
N LEU A 139 -2.64 26.98 6.20
CA LEU A 139 -2.04 25.95 7.03
C LEU A 139 -3.13 25.06 7.64
N ARG A 140 -3.02 23.76 7.43
CA ARG A 140 -3.93 22.74 8.01
C ARG A 140 -3.26 22.06 9.19
N GLU A 141 -2.10 21.45 8.98
CA GLU A 141 -1.42 20.65 9.99
C GLU A 141 0.08 20.96 10.03
N VAL A 142 0.70 20.75 11.18
CA VAL A 142 2.15 20.82 11.38
C VAL A 142 2.57 19.52 12.02
N PHE A 143 3.45 18.80 11.35
CA PHE A 143 3.88 17.46 11.77
C PHE A 143 5.14 17.49 12.64
N GLY A 144 5.89 18.60 12.65
CA GLY A 144 7.12 18.76 13.41
C GLY A 144 8.34 19.06 12.51
N PRO A 145 9.57 18.99 13.06
CA PRO A 145 10.79 19.31 12.33
C PRO A 145 10.97 18.47 11.07
N ALA A 146 11.35 19.07 9.93
CA ALA A 146 11.47 18.36 8.65
C ALA A 146 12.55 17.27 8.64
N GLY A 147 13.56 17.37 9.51
CA GLY A 147 14.63 16.35 9.67
C GLY A 147 14.20 15.16 10.54
N ASP A 148 13.05 15.25 11.19
CA ASP A 148 12.53 14.16 12.00
C ASP A 148 11.78 13.14 11.16
N ARG A 149 12.08 11.84 11.39
CA ARG A 149 11.48 10.74 10.65
C ARG A 149 9.98 10.60 10.91
N GLU A 150 9.54 10.77 12.15
CA GLU A 150 8.13 10.66 12.52
C GLU A 150 7.30 11.75 11.83
N SER A 151 7.84 12.98 11.75
CA SER A 151 7.24 14.08 11.00
C SER A 151 7.09 13.78 9.51
N ALA A 152 8.08 13.08 8.92
CA ALA A 152 8.03 12.67 7.51
C ALA A 152 6.94 11.61 7.28
N VAL A 153 6.86 10.60 8.14
CA VAL A 153 5.83 9.54 8.06
C VAL A 153 4.44 10.14 8.28
N ALA A 154 4.27 11.02 9.27
CA ALA A 154 2.98 11.67 9.54
C ALA A 154 2.49 12.49 8.34
N ALA A 155 3.40 13.18 7.64
CA ALA A 155 3.05 13.92 6.44
C ALA A 155 2.65 13.02 5.28
N LEU A 156 3.33 11.87 5.09
CA LEU A 156 2.96 10.87 4.09
C LEU A 156 1.58 10.27 4.38
N LEU A 157 1.32 9.85 5.61
CA LEU A 157 0.02 9.33 6.02
C LEU A 157 -1.10 10.35 5.77
N TYR A 158 -0.85 11.61 6.13
CA TYR A 158 -1.78 12.70 5.88
C TYR A 158 -2.05 12.92 4.38
N GLN A 159 -0.99 12.87 3.56
CA GLN A 159 -1.09 13.07 2.11
C GLN A 159 -1.89 11.97 1.41
N TYR A 160 -1.76 10.73 1.88
CA TYR A 160 -2.47 9.57 1.34
C TYR A 160 -3.77 9.25 2.08
N GLU A 161 -4.20 10.11 3.01
CA GLU A 161 -5.43 9.96 3.80
C GLU A 161 -5.46 8.61 4.57
N ILE A 162 -4.28 8.16 5.04
CA ILE A 162 -4.13 6.91 5.79
C ILE A 162 -4.24 7.21 7.28
N ASP A 163 -5.27 6.65 7.91
CA ASP A 163 -5.46 6.79 9.35
C ASP A 163 -4.69 5.72 10.12
N ARG A 164 -3.93 6.13 11.14
CA ARG A 164 -3.19 5.19 12.01
C ARG A 164 -4.08 4.48 13.00
N GLU A 165 -5.11 5.16 13.44
CA GLU A 165 -6.00 4.67 14.48
C GLU A 165 -7.22 3.99 13.88
N PHE A 166 -7.76 3.05 14.61
CA PHE A 166 -9.01 2.40 14.26
C PHE A 166 -10.17 3.08 14.99
N PRO A 167 -11.35 3.18 14.38
CA PRO A 167 -12.56 3.63 15.05
C PRO A 167 -12.88 2.79 16.29
N ASP A 168 -13.49 3.42 17.31
CA ASP A 168 -13.85 2.74 18.56
C ASP A 168 -14.70 1.48 18.36
N ALA A 169 -15.63 1.48 17.40
CA ALA A 169 -16.47 0.33 17.08
C ALA A 169 -15.63 -0.86 16.57
N VAL A 170 -14.62 -0.59 15.74
CA VAL A 170 -13.69 -1.59 15.23
C VAL A 170 -12.85 -2.18 16.35
N MET A 171 -12.32 -1.30 17.24
CA MET A 171 -11.54 -1.74 18.39
C MET A 171 -12.37 -2.53 19.42
N LEU A 172 -13.65 -2.23 19.54
CA LEU A 172 -14.56 -2.98 20.39
C LEU A 172 -14.73 -4.42 19.86
N GLU A 173 -15.00 -4.58 18.57
CA GLU A 173 -15.10 -5.91 17.94
C GLU A 173 -13.76 -6.67 17.98
N ALA A 174 -12.64 -5.99 17.74
CA ALA A 174 -11.32 -6.61 17.80
C ALA A 174 -10.98 -7.17 19.18
N LYS A 175 -11.30 -6.42 20.24
CA LYS A 175 -11.10 -6.85 21.64
C LYS A 175 -12.07 -7.96 22.08
N ALA A 176 -13.23 -8.06 21.43
CA ALA A 176 -14.19 -9.13 21.68
C ALA A 176 -13.83 -10.44 20.94
N ALA A 177 -12.89 -10.40 19.99
CA ALA A 177 -12.43 -11.59 19.27
C ALA A 177 -11.77 -12.59 20.24
N PRO A 178 -12.02 -13.91 20.07
CA PRO A 178 -11.41 -14.92 20.91
C PRO A 178 -9.88 -14.90 20.79
N GLN A 179 -9.19 -15.14 21.90
CA GLN A 179 -7.73 -15.17 21.94
C GLN A 179 -7.16 -16.57 21.64
N ALA A 180 -8.01 -17.59 21.58
CA ALA A 180 -7.68 -18.96 21.24
C ALA A 180 -8.79 -19.55 20.36
N VAL A 181 -8.45 -20.59 19.61
CA VAL A 181 -9.44 -21.34 18.82
C VAL A 181 -10.41 -22.07 19.76
N GLU A 182 -11.69 -21.80 19.61
CA GLU A 182 -12.74 -22.46 20.36
C GLU A 182 -13.01 -23.86 19.79
N GLU A 183 -13.32 -24.84 20.65
CA GLU A 183 -13.62 -26.21 20.25
C GLU A 183 -14.78 -26.27 19.25
N SER A 184 -15.78 -25.43 19.42
CA SER A 184 -16.92 -25.30 18.51
C SER A 184 -16.49 -24.90 17.07
N ALA A 185 -15.43 -24.15 16.93
CA ALA A 185 -14.91 -23.69 15.65
C ALA A 185 -14.08 -24.77 14.91
N VAL A 186 -13.67 -25.83 15.61
CA VAL A 186 -12.93 -26.98 15.04
C VAL A 186 -13.86 -27.94 14.34
N ALA A 187 -15.11 -28.04 14.79
CA ALA A 187 -16.06 -29.01 14.26
C ALA A 187 -16.25 -28.88 12.74
N GLY A 188 -16.10 -29.99 12.01
CA GLY A 188 -16.25 -30.06 10.56
C GLY A 188 -15.06 -29.52 9.76
N ARG A 189 -13.96 -29.12 10.39
CA ARG A 189 -12.72 -28.72 9.74
C ARG A 189 -11.78 -29.96 9.58
N LEU A 190 -10.93 -29.86 8.57
CA LEU A 190 -9.82 -30.79 8.40
C LEU A 190 -8.77 -30.55 9.51
N ASP A 191 -8.53 -31.57 10.33
CA ASP A 191 -7.55 -31.51 11.40
C ASP A 191 -6.14 -31.83 10.87
N LEU A 192 -5.26 -30.81 10.86
CA LEU A 192 -3.89 -30.92 10.40
C LEU A 192 -2.89 -30.55 11.50
N ARG A 193 -3.29 -30.58 12.77
CA ARG A 193 -2.48 -30.15 13.91
C ARG A 193 -1.26 -31.04 14.19
N ASP A 194 -1.28 -32.29 13.71
CA ASP A 194 -0.18 -33.24 13.83
C ASP A 194 0.86 -33.18 12.72
N LYS A 195 0.58 -32.40 11.65
CA LYS A 195 1.52 -32.20 10.55
C LYS A 195 2.65 -31.28 10.94
N VAL A 196 3.86 -31.58 10.41
CA VAL A 196 4.99 -30.64 10.49
C VAL A 196 4.75 -29.50 9.50
N MET A 197 4.68 -28.29 10.01
CA MET A 197 4.46 -27.11 9.17
C MET A 197 5.19 -25.89 9.75
N ILE A 198 5.57 -24.99 8.87
CA ILE A 198 6.36 -23.81 9.18
C ILE A 198 5.76 -22.57 8.55
N THR A 199 6.00 -21.42 9.15
CA THR A 199 5.92 -20.11 8.49
C THR A 199 7.32 -19.64 8.15
N ILE A 200 7.49 -18.87 7.07
CA ILE A 200 8.79 -18.31 6.63
C ILE A 200 8.61 -16.84 6.33
N ASP A 201 9.13 -15.99 7.20
CA ASP A 201 8.88 -14.55 7.17
C ASP A 201 10.13 -13.75 7.48
N GLY A 202 10.06 -12.43 7.36
CA GLY A 202 11.08 -11.53 7.89
C GLY A 202 11.19 -11.63 9.42
N ALA A 203 12.36 -11.43 9.98
CA ALA A 203 12.60 -11.56 11.42
C ALA A 203 11.68 -10.68 12.30
N SER A 204 11.25 -9.51 11.78
CA SER A 204 10.37 -8.55 12.46
C SER A 204 8.88 -8.77 12.24
N SER A 205 8.47 -9.64 11.30
CA SER A 205 7.04 -9.90 10.98
C SER A 205 6.33 -10.47 12.21
N LYS A 206 5.07 -10.05 12.40
CA LYS A 206 4.19 -10.52 13.49
C LYS A 206 2.86 -11.03 12.97
N ASP A 207 2.53 -10.69 11.77
CA ASP A 207 1.37 -11.06 10.96
C ASP A 207 1.78 -12.21 10.04
N LEU A 208 1.72 -13.43 10.57
CA LEU A 208 2.09 -14.65 9.86
C LEU A 208 0.83 -15.20 9.17
N ASP A 209 0.63 -14.85 7.91
CA ASP A 209 -0.61 -15.10 7.18
C ASP A 209 -0.64 -16.47 6.50
N ASP A 210 0.55 -17.04 6.19
CA ASP A 210 0.69 -18.31 5.49
C ASP A 210 1.66 -19.26 6.18
N ALA A 211 1.36 -20.56 6.05
CA ALA A 211 2.21 -21.64 6.49
C ALA A 211 2.27 -22.73 5.41
N VAL A 212 3.34 -23.49 5.41
CA VAL A 212 3.53 -24.61 4.49
C VAL A 212 3.84 -25.90 5.25
N SER A 213 3.35 -27.02 4.68
CA SER A 213 3.72 -28.37 5.10
C SER A 213 4.14 -29.17 3.88
N LEU A 214 5.14 -30.04 4.02
CA LEU A 214 5.59 -30.91 2.95
C LEU A 214 5.95 -32.29 3.51
N GLU A 215 5.40 -33.33 2.90
CA GLU A 215 5.72 -34.71 3.22
C GLU A 215 5.74 -35.57 1.95
N ARG A 216 6.26 -36.79 2.04
CA ARG A 216 6.14 -37.77 0.95
C ARG A 216 5.08 -38.80 1.28
N ASP A 217 4.22 -39.14 0.31
CA ASP A 217 3.28 -40.25 0.44
C ASP A 217 3.98 -41.59 0.19
N GLY A 218 3.26 -42.69 0.46
CA GLY A 218 3.77 -44.04 0.26
C GLY A 218 4.09 -44.42 -1.20
N ARG A 219 3.72 -43.58 -2.16
CA ARG A 219 3.99 -43.74 -3.62
C ARG A 219 5.19 -42.88 -4.08
N GLY A 220 5.79 -42.10 -3.17
CA GLY A 220 6.92 -41.23 -3.46
C GLY A 220 6.52 -39.86 -4.01
N CYS A 221 5.24 -39.57 -4.10
CA CYS A 221 4.73 -38.23 -4.45
C CYS A 221 4.91 -37.25 -3.30
N TRP A 222 5.07 -35.98 -3.63
CA TRP A 222 5.05 -34.92 -2.64
C TRP A 222 3.62 -34.55 -2.26
N VAL A 223 3.35 -34.38 -0.97
CA VAL A 223 2.11 -33.80 -0.45
C VAL A 223 2.44 -32.44 0.14
N LEU A 224 2.14 -31.40 -0.65
CA LEU A 224 2.36 -30.01 -0.30
C LEU A 224 1.08 -29.40 0.26
N GLY A 225 1.13 -28.91 1.50
CA GLY A 225 0.05 -28.12 2.11
C GLY A 225 0.43 -26.63 2.10
N VAL A 226 -0.49 -25.80 1.62
CA VAL A 226 -0.45 -24.34 1.76
C VAL A 226 -1.64 -23.94 2.62
N HIS A 227 -1.37 -23.26 3.71
CA HIS A 227 -2.35 -22.96 4.76
C HIS A 227 -2.39 -21.44 4.97
N ILE A 228 -3.52 -20.83 4.65
CA ILE A 228 -3.73 -19.38 4.82
C ILE A 228 -4.64 -19.16 6.02
N ALA A 229 -4.35 -18.19 6.87
CA ALA A 229 -5.18 -17.83 8.01
C ALA A 229 -6.64 -17.61 7.61
N ASP A 230 -7.59 -18.27 8.27
CA ASP A 230 -9.05 -18.12 8.01
C ASP A 230 -9.57 -16.84 8.69
N VAL A 231 -9.10 -15.69 8.22
CA VAL A 231 -9.48 -14.36 8.72
C VAL A 231 -11.00 -14.17 8.66
N SER A 232 -11.65 -14.71 7.63
CA SER A 232 -13.10 -14.60 7.42
C SER A 232 -13.93 -15.29 8.51
N HIS A 233 -13.32 -16.16 9.31
CA HIS A 233 -13.97 -16.73 10.50
C HIS A 233 -14.22 -15.67 11.56
N TYR A 234 -13.32 -14.73 11.73
CA TYR A 234 -13.32 -13.68 12.76
C TYR A 234 -13.89 -12.35 12.22
N VAL A 235 -13.54 -11.97 11.02
CA VAL A 235 -14.04 -10.76 10.34
C VAL A 235 -15.28 -11.13 9.54
N ARG A 236 -16.46 -10.80 10.09
CA ARG A 236 -17.74 -11.16 9.47
C ARG A 236 -18.18 -10.10 8.47
N PRO A 237 -18.77 -10.50 7.32
CA PRO A 237 -19.29 -9.57 6.35
C PRO A 237 -20.25 -8.55 6.96
N GLY A 238 -20.01 -7.26 6.71
CA GLY A 238 -20.81 -6.15 7.22
C GLY A 238 -20.54 -5.75 8.67
N SER A 239 -19.59 -6.39 9.36
CA SER A 239 -19.12 -5.97 10.69
C SER A 239 -18.30 -4.67 10.60
N ALA A 240 -18.06 -3.99 11.73
CA ALA A 240 -17.21 -2.81 11.76
C ALA A 240 -15.77 -3.14 11.31
N LEU A 241 -15.25 -4.31 11.67
CA LEU A 241 -13.96 -4.82 11.20
C LEU A 241 -13.92 -4.98 9.68
N ASP A 242 -14.96 -5.55 9.08
CA ASP A 242 -15.03 -5.79 7.63
C ASP A 242 -15.10 -4.47 6.84
N LEU A 243 -15.96 -3.55 7.29
CA LEU A 243 -16.11 -2.24 6.64
C LEU A 243 -14.81 -1.43 6.70
N GLU A 244 -14.13 -1.43 7.84
CA GLU A 244 -12.85 -0.74 8.00
C GLU A 244 -11.74 -1.41 7.18
N ALA A 245 -11.69 -2.73 7.14
CA ALA A 245 -10.74 -3.47 6.31
C ALA A 245 -10.95 -3.18 4.82
N TRP A 246 -12.20 -3.06 4.39
CA TRP A 246 -12.55 -2.67 3.03
C TRP A 246 -12.08 -1.25 2.70
N GLU A 247 -12.28 -0.30 3.61
CA GLU A 247 -11.85 1.09 3.44
C GLU A 247 -10.33 1.21 3.36
N ARG A 248 -9.60 0.50 4.23
CA ARG A 248 -8.12 0.49 4.22
C ARG A 248 -7.55 -0.24 3.01
N GLY A 249 -8.17 -1.32 2.57
CA GLY A 249 -7.81 -2.13 1.41
C GLY A 249 -6.50 -2.93 1.56
N THR A 250 -5.55 -2.47 2.36
CA THR A 250 -4.24 -3.12 2.59
C THR A 250 -3.58 -2.62 3.87
N SER A 251 -2.59 -3.37 4.37
CA SER A 251 -1.63 -2.84 5.34
C SER A 251 -0.58 -1.98 4.64
N VAL A 252 -0.12 -0.91 5.29
CA VAL A 252 0.91 -0.01 4.76
C VAL A 252 2.19 -0.16 5.58
N TYR A 253 3.26 -0.55 4.91
CA TYR A 253 4.55 -0.87 5.54
C TYR A 253 5.54 0.29 5.35
N PHE A 254 6.09 0.76 6.45
CA PHE A 254 7.26 1.63 6.50
C PHE A 254 8.48 0.83 6.97
N ALA A 255 9.66 1.42 6.89
CA ALA A 255 10.89 0.71 7.25
C ALA A 255 10.91 0.15 8.69
N ASP A 256 10.17 0.77 9.62
CA ASP A 256 10.19 0.47 11.06
C ASP A 256 8.80 0.38 11.70
N GLN A 257 7.75 0.57 10.93
CA GLN A 257 6.39 0.52 11.44
C GLN A 257 5.40 0.08 10.37
N VAL A 258 4.26 -0.45 10.81
CA VAL A 258 3.15 -0.88 9.96
C VAL A 258 1.88 -0.18 10.42
N VAL A 259 1.13 0.38 9.48
CA VAL A 259 -0.27 0.75 9.66
C VAL A 259 -1.10 -0.41 9.13
N PRO A 260 -1.64 -1.27 10.01
CA PRO A 260 -2.24 -2.51 9.58
C PRO A 260 -3.66 -2.32 9.02
N MET A 261 -4.07 -3.22 8.12
CA MET A 261 -5.44 -3.27 7.60
C MET A 261 -6.44 -3.72 8.68
N LEU A 262 -6.02 -4.62 9.58
CA LEU A 262 -6.81 -5.12 10.70
C LEU A 262 -6.12 -4.79 12.03
N PRO A 263 -6.88 -4.58 13.13
CA PRO A 263 -6.30 -4.40 14.46
C PRO A 263 -5.35 -5.53 14.84
N ARG A 264 -4.34 -5.20 15.63
CA ARG A 264 -3.28 -6.16 16.02
C ARG A 264 -3.79 -7.34 16.83
N GLU A 265 -4.92 -7.21 17.50
CA GLU A 265 -5.63 -8.27 18.19
C GLU A 265 -5.98 -9.43 17.24
N LEU A 266 -6.25 -9.11 15.98
CA LEU A 266 -6.47 -10.09 14.91
C LEU A 266 -5.16 -10.38 14.17
N SER A 267 -4.55 -9.36 13.53
CA SER A 267 -3.44 -9.56 12.60
C SER A 267 -2.19 -10.16 13.23
N ASN A 268 -1.85 -9.80 14.47
CA ASN A 268 -0.72 -10.37 15.22
C ASN A 268 -1.17 -11.44 16.22
N GLY A 269 -2.48 -11.51 16.49
CA GLY A 269 -3.12 -12.37 17.49
C GLY A 269 -3.71 -13.64 16.89
N ILE A 270 -5.06 -13.72 16.92
CA ILE A 270 -5.77 -14.96 16.59
C ILE A 270 -5.64 -15.35 15.13
N CYS A 271 -5.48 -14.42 14.20
CA CYS A 271 -5.29 -14.71 12.78
C CYS A 271 -3.82 -15.05 12.44
N SER A 272 -2.84 -14.56 13.21
CA SER A 272 -1.43 -14.89 12.94
C SER A 272 -1.15 -16.37 13.23
N LEU A 273 -0.54 -17.09 12.28
CA LEU A 273 -0.21 -18.51 12.37
C LEU A 273 1.00 -18.75 13.29
N ASN A 274 0.95 -18.17 14.50
CA ASN A 274 1.97 -18.29 15.52
C ASN A 274 2.28 -19.76 15.87
N PRO A 275 3.54 -20.13 16.13
CA PRO A 275 3.92 -21.51 16.37
C PRO A 275 3.34 -22.08 17.67
N ARG A 276 3.06 -23.37 17.65
CA ARG A 276 2.65 -24.19 18.81
C ARG A 276 1.28 -23.84 19.41
N VAL A 277 0.46 -23.09 18.69
CA VAL A 277 -0.92 -22.79 19.07
C VAL A 277 -1.87 -23.14 17.93
N ASP A 278 -3.11 -23.51 18.28
CA ASP A 278 -4.11 -23.84 17.28
C ASP A 278 -4.53 -22.57 16.54
N ARG A 279 -4.69 -22.70 15.22
CA ARG A 279 -5.16 -21.64 14.33
C ARG A 279 -6.12 -22.21 13.30
N LEU A 280 -7.12 -21.41 12.95
CA LEU A 280 -8.02 -21.73 11.86
C LEU A 280 -7.40 -21.27 10.54
N ALA A 281 -7.46 -22.17 9.55
CA ALA A 281 -6.91 -21.88 8.23
C ALA A 281 -7.86 -22.34 7.12
N LEU A 282 -7.66 -21.80 5.93
CA LEU A 282 -8.10 -22.38 4.67
C LEU A 282 -6.86 -23.04 4.05
N SER A 283 -6.93 -24.35 3.87
CA SER A 283 -5.80 -25.14 3.40
C SER A 283 -6.04 -25.69 2.01
N CYS A 284 -5.01 -25.56 1.15
CA CYS A 284 -4.91 -26.31 -0.10
C CYS A 284 -3.86 -27.38 0.09
N VAL A 285 -4.26 -28.64 0.06
CA VAL A 285 -3.35 -29.78 0.14
C VAL A 285 -3.27 -30.40 -1.25
N MET A 286 -2.07 -30.42 -1.84
CA MET A 286 -1.79 -30.84 -3.21
C MET A 286 -0.91 -32.08 -3.21
N THR A 287 -1.23 -33.05 -4.08
CA THR A 287 -0.32 -34.16 -4.39
C THR A 287 0.43 -33.82 -5.69
N LEU A 288 1.76 -33.84 -5.64
CA LEU A 288 2.60 -33.54 -6.78
C LEU A 288 3.45 -34.76 -7.15
N THR A 289 3.70 -34.95 -8.45
CA THR A 289 4.69 -35.94 -8.89
C THR A 289 6.10 -35.56 -8.40
N PRO A 290 7.09 -36.46 -8.46
CA PRO A 290 8.48 -36.10 -8.18
C PRO A 290 9.01 -34.94 -9.03
N GLU A 291 8.45 -34.74 -10.22
CA GLU A 291 8.78 -33.66 -11.17
C GLU A 291 8.08 -32.33 -10.86
N GLY A 292 7.16 -32.31 -9.86
CA GLY A 292 6.45 -31.11 -9.41
C GLY A 292 5.11 -30.86 -10.12
N GLU A 293 4.57 -31.81 -10.88
CA GLU A 293 3.25 -31.67 -11.50
C GLU A 293 2.13 -31.99 -10.50
N VAL A 294 1.15 -31.10 -10.36
CA VAL A 294 -0.01 -31.31 -9.49
C VAL A 294 -0.95 -32.34 -10.11
N VAL A 295 -1.14 -33.47 -9.44
CA VAL A 295 -2.01 -34.57 -9.89
C VAL A 295 -3.34 -34.65 -9.14
N ASP A 296 -3.41 -34.06 -7.93
CA ASP A 296 -4.63 -33.99 -7.13
C ASP A 296 -4.54 -32.83 -6.14
N HIS A 297 -5.70 -32.30 -5.69
CA HIS A 297 -5.74 -31.26 -4.66
C HIS A 297 -7.06 -31.28 -3.89
N THR A 298 -7.00 -30.79 -2.67
CA THR A 298 -8.17 -30.57 -1.80
C THR A 298 -8.07 -29.19 -1.16
N ILE A 299 -9.14 -28.40 -1.27
CA ILE A 299 -9.26 -27.10 -0.58
C ILE A 299 -10.32 -27.26 0.50
N ALA A 300 -9.94 -27.02 1.75
CA ALA A 300 -10.84 -27.17 2.89
C ALA A 300 -10.52 -26.17 4.01
N LYS A 301 -11.55 -25.79 4.76
CA LYS A 301 -11.34 -25.15 6.07
C LYS A 301 -10.66 -26.16 6.99
N SER A 302 -9.63 -25.74 7.69
CA SER A 302 -8.80 -26.58 8.53
C SER A 302 -8.55 -25.98 9.90
N VAL A 303 -8.05 -26.80 10.81
CA VAL A 303 -7.37 -26.38 12.03
C VAL A 303 -5.93 -26.88 11.94
N ILE A 304 -4.98 -25.98 12.19
CA ILE A 304 -3.54 -26.23 12.08
C ILE A 304 -2.83 -25.83 13.37
N ARG A 305 -1.61 -26.34 13.52
CA ARG A 305 -0.67 -25.90 14.57
C ARG A 305 0.72 -25.89 13.98
N THR A 306 1.22 -24.70 13.66
CA THR A 306 2.57 -24.56 13.09
C THR A 306 3.63 -25.06 14.08
N THR A 307 4.61 -25.77 13.57
CA THR A 307 5.69 -26.37 14.39
C THR A 307 6.68 -25.31 14.78
N GLU A 308 7.14 -24.53 13.80
CA GLU A 308 8.15 -23.50 13.99
C GLU A 308 7.84 -22.29 13.10
N ARG A 309 8.29 -21.11 13.57
CA ARG A 309 8.44 -19.93 12.76
C ARG A 309 9.88 -19.83 12.31
N MET A 310 10.12 -19.76 11.02
CA MET A 310 11.44 -19.56 10.43
C MET A 310 11.58 -18.16 9.85
N THR A 311 12.82 -17.70 9.75
CA THR A 311 13.13 -16.47 9.01
C THR A 311 13.67 -16.81 7.63
N TYR A 312 13.60 -15.86 6.69
CA TYR A 312 14.25 -16.01 5.39
C TYR A 312 15.74 -16.28 5.53
N GLU A 313 16.40 -15.65 6.51
CA GLU A 313 17.81 -15.82 6.81
C GLU A 313 18.11 -17.25 7.28
N ASP A 314 17.30 -17.79 8.21
CA ASP A 314 17.47 -19.16 8.71
C ASP A 314 17.30 -20.18 7.57
N CYS A 315 16.25 -20.02 6.74
CA CYS A 315 16.01 -20.89 5.59
C CYS A 315 17.17 -20.83 4.59
N ASN A 316 17.66 -19.66 4.26
CA ASN A 316 18.79 -19.49 3.36
C ASN A 316 20.06 -20.14 3.92
N ALA A 317 20.34 -20.01 5.23
CA ALA A 317 21.49 -20.63 5.87
C ALA A 317 21.41 -22.17 5.86
N LEU A 318 20.19 -22.73 6.07
CA LEU A 318 19.94 -24.17 6.00
C LEU A 318 20.12 -24.70 4.58
N LEU A 319 19.56 -24.06 3.58
CA LEU A 319 19.68 -24.44 2.16
C LEU A 319 21.12 -24.33 1.66
N ALA A 320 21.89 -23.36 2.15
CA ALA A 320 23.31 -23.21 1.85
C ALA A 320 24.22 -24.13 2.67
N HIS A 321 23.67 -24.92 3.61
CA HIS A 321 24.43 -25.75 4.56
C HIS A 321 25.51 -24.97 5.32
N SER A 322 25.26 -23.68 5.58
CA SER A 322 26.27 -22.75 6.14
C SER A 322 26.31 -22.74 7.69
N ASP A 323 25.26 -23.27 8.34
CA ASP A 323 25.15 -23.28 9.81
C ASP A 323 24.71 -24.64 10.36
N PRO A 324 25.66 -25.45 10.85
CA PRO A 324 25.38 -26.75 11.45
C PRO A 324 24.52 -26.68 12.73
N ALA A 325 24.59 -25.61 13.49
CA ALA A 325 23.80 -25.45 14.72
C ALA A 325 22.32 -25.20 14.38
N LEU A 326 22.05 -24.43 13.31
CA LEU A 326 20.68 -24.28 12.77
C LEU A 326 20.15 -25.62 12.23
N ALA A 327 21.00 -26.39 11.54
CA ALA A 327 20.60 -27.70 11.02
C ALA A 327 20.18 -28.67 12.15
N GLU A 328 20.91 -28.68 13.26
CA GLU A 328 20.55 -29.47 14.45
C GLU A 328 19.22 -28.96 15.07
N ARG A 329 19.09 -27.65 15.26
CA ARG A 329 17.88 -27.02 15.80
C ARG A 329 16.63 -27.35 14.99
N TYR A 330 16.74 -27.33 13.67
CA TYR A 330 15.62 -27.55 12.74
C TYR A 330 15.62 -28.93 12.09
N ALA A 331 16.22 -29.94 12.73
CA ALA A 331 16.35 -31.31 12.19
C ALA A 331 15.01 -31.93 11.72
N ARG A 332 13.90 -31.59 12.38
CA ARG A 332 12.55 -32.06 11.98
C ARG A 332 12.02 -31.38 10.71
N ILE A 333 12.53 -30.21 10.37
CA ILE A 333 12.07 -29.37 9.27
C ILE A 333 12.94 -29.56 8.04
N LEU A 334 14.23 -29.86 8.22
CA LEU A 334 15.17 -30.07 7.11
C LEU A 334 14.65 -30.94 5.96
N PRO A 335 13.90 -32.04 6.20
CA PRO A 335 13.35 -32.83 5.09
C PRO A 335 12.31 -32.09 4.25
N MET A 336 11.81 -30.93 4.69
CA MET A 336 10.85 -30.10 3.97
C MET A 336 11.52 -29.03 3.10
N LEU A 337 12.76 -28.64 3.44
CA LEU A 337 13.56 -27.65 2.74
C LEU A 337 14.43 -28.31 1.66
#